data_2d451b9ff6632051205aed6a8bf51ea0
#
_entry.id   2d451b9ff6632051205aed6a8bf51ea0
#
_cell.length_a   1.000
_cell.length_b   1.000
_cell.length_c   1.000
_cell.angle_alpha   90.00
_cell.angle_beta   90.00
_cell.angle_gamma   90.00
#
_symmetry.space_group_name_H-M   'P 1'
#
loop_
_entity.id
_entity.type
_entity.pdbx_description
1 polymer ?
#
loop_
_entity_poly.entity_id
_entity_poly.type
_entity_poly.pdbx_seq_one_letter_code
_entity_poly.pdbx_strand_id
1 'polypeptide(L)' 'MKAVVIKSESDYNSAANRIEALTKANPGTAEAQELKVLVKAVVNFHRTNKQN' A
#
# COMPACT_ATOMS: atom_id res chain seq x y z
N MET A 1 3.41 14.16 -3.88
CA MET A 1 3.44 12.80 -3.33
C MET A 1 3.55 11.79 -4.43
N LYS A 2 4.34 10.77 -4.22
CA LYS A 2 4.54 9.78 -5.26
C LYS A 2 3.47 8.72 -5.25
N ALA A 3 3.06 8.30 -6.41
CA ALA A 3 2.15 7.17 -6.52
C ALA A 3 2.93 5.89 -6.25
N VAL A 4 2.29 4.97 -5.55
CA VAL A 4 2.88 3.68 -5.27
C VAL A 4 2.32 2.66 -6.25
N VAL A 5 3.20 1.96 -6.94
CA VAL A 5 2.79 0.94 -7.90
C VAL A 5 3.43 -0.38 -7.49
N ILE A 6 2.61 -1.39 -7.35
CA ILE A 6 3.08 -2.72 -6.99
C ILE A 6 3.13 -3.56 -8.25
N LYS A 7 4.32 -4.02 -8.60
CA LYS A 7 4.52 -4.76 -9.85
C LYS A 7 4.88 -6.21 -9.64
N SER A 8 5.28 -6.57 -8.43
CA SER A 8 5.73 -7.93 -8.17
C SER A 8 5.34 -8.30 -6.76
N GLU A 9 5.51 -9.58 -6.46
CA GLU A 9 5.23 -10.07 -5.13
C GLU A 9 6.17 -9.45 -4.10
N SER A 10 7.39 -9.20 -4.51
CA SER A 10 8.35 -8.54 -3.62
C SER A 10 7.87 -7.14 -3.26
N ASP A 11 7.38 -6.41 -4.26
CA ASP A 11 6.82 -5.09 -4.00
C ASP A 11 5.61 -5.17 -3.08
N TYR A 12 4.78 -6.17 -3.30
CA TYR A 12 3.61 -6.37 -2.47
C TYR A 12 4.00 -6.62 -1.01
N ASN A 13 5.00 -7.48 -0.80
CA ASN A 13 5.45 -7.77 0.55
C ASN A 13 6.01 -6.54 1.24
N SER A 14 6.77 -5.74 0.51
CA SER A 14 7.30 -4.50 1.06
C SER A 14 6.18 -3.55 1.44
N ALA A 15 5.19 -3.43 0.58
CA ALA A 15 4.05 -2.56 0.86
C ALA A 15 3.27 -3.06 2.07
N ALA A 16 3.07 -4.37 2.17
CA ALA A 16 2.34 -4.93 3.30
C ALA A 16 3.07 -4.67 4.61
N ASN A 17 4.38 -4.80 4.60
CA ASN A 17 5.17 -4.51 5.79
C ASN A 17 5.06 -3.05 6.18
N ARG A 18 5.09 -2.19 5.19
CA ARG A 18 4.98 -0.76 5.45
C ARG A 18 3.59 -0.40 5.98
N ILE A 19 2.56 -1.01 5.41
CA ILE A 19 1.20 -0.78 5.87
C ILE A 19 1.09 -1.16 7.34
N GLU A 20 1.64 -2.30 7.70
CA GLU A 20 1.59 -2.74 9.09
C GLU A 20 2.25 -1.72 10.01
N ALA A 21 3.38 -1.19 9.60
CA ALA A 21 4.07 -0.19 10.40
C ALA A 21 3.27 1.11 10.52
N LEU A 22 2.50 1.43 9.49
CA LEU A 22 1.76 2.69 9.44
C LEU A 22 0.39 2.60 10.09
N THR A 23 -0.08 1.40 10.44
CA THR A 23 -1.41 1.27 11.02
C THR A 23 -1.55 2.01 12.33
N LYS A 24 -0.45 2.33 12.97
CA LYS A 24 -0.47 3.06 14.24
C LYS A 24 -0.35 4.56 14.05
N ALA A 25 -0.30 5.03 12.83
CA ALA A 25 -0.14 6.46 12.57
C ALA A 25 -1.40 7.22 13.00
N ASN A 26 -1.19 8.41 13.53
CA ASN A 26 -2.30 9.25 13.92
C ASN A 26 -3.01 9.81 12.69
N PRO A 27 -4.33 9.97 12.76
CA PRO A 27 -5.05 10.57 11.63
C PRO A 27 -4.52 11.96 11.32
N GLY A 28 -4.50 12.27 10.04
CA GLY A 28 -4.09 13.59 9.61
C GLY A 28 -2.60 13.77 9.42
N THR A 29 -1.81 12.76 9.71
CA THR A 29 -0.37 12.86 9.52
C THR A 29 0.01 12.41 8.12
N ALA A 30 1.27 12.70 7.74
CA ALA A 30 1.78 12.25 6.45
C ALA A 30 1.80 10.73 6.38
N GLU A 31 2.09 10.08 7.50
CA GLU A 31 2.08 8.63 7.56
C GLU A 31 0.69 8.07 7.30
N ALA A 32 -0.33 8.73 7.81
CA ALA A 32 -1.69 8.28 7.58
C ALA A 32 -2.06 8.37 6.11
N GLN A 33 -1.58 9.42 5.44
CA GLN A 33 -1.82 9.55 4.01
C GLN A 33 -1.07 8.51 3.22
N GLU A 34 0.16 8.23 3.61
CA GLU A 34 0.93 7.18 2.97
C GLU A 34 0.22 5.84 3.10
N LEU A 35 -0.35 5.59 4.27
CA LEU A 35 -1.09 4.35 4.50
C LEU A 35 -2.24 4.21 3.51
N LYS A 36 -2.98 5.27 3.28
CA LYS A 36 -4.08 5.23 2.32
C LYS A 36 -3.60 4.90 0.92
N VAL A 37 -2.49 5.50 0.53
CA VAL A 37 -1.94 5.26 -0.80
C VAL A 37 -1.51 3.80 -0.94
N LEU A 38 -0.85 3.28 0.08
CA LEU A 38 -0.37 1.91 0.06
C LEU A 38 -1.53 0.92 0.03
N VAL A 39 -2.57 1.19 0.79
CA VAL A 39 -3.73 0.31 0.81
C VAL A 39 -4.37 0.26 -0.57
N LYS A 40 -4.49 1.41 -1.22
CA LYS A 40 -5.04 1.45 -2.57
C LYS A 40 -4.18 0.66 -3.54
N ALA A 41 -2.87 0.78 -3.41
CA ALA A 41 -1.97 0.06 -4.31
C ALA A 41 -2.09 -1.44 -4.12
N VAL A 42 -2.19 -1.89 -2.88
CA VAL A 42 -2.34 -3.31 -2.59
C VAL A 42 -3.66 -3.84 -3.12
N VAL A 43 -4.74 -3.11 -2.93
CA VAL A 43 -6.04 -3.52 -3.43
C VAL A 43 -6.01 -3.62 -4.95
N ASN A 44 -5.39 -2.64 -5.59
CA ASN A 44 -5.30 -2.62 -7.04
C ASN A 44 -4.48 -3.81 -7.55
N PHE A 45 -3.39 -4.13 -6.87
CA PHE A 45 -2.57 -5.27 -7.24
C PHE A 45 -3.37 -6.56 -7.16
N HIS A 46 -4.12 -6.74 -6.08
CA HIS A 46 -4.95 -7.93 -5.92
C HIS A 46 -6.00 -8.04 -7.01
N ARG A 47 -6.64 -6.94 -7.34
CA ARG A 47 -7.67 -6.95 -8.36
C ARG A 47 -7.08 -7.31 -9.72
N THR A 48 -5.93 -6.73 -10.02
CA THR A 48 -5.28 -7.00 -11.30
C THR A 48 -4.83 -8.46 -11.38
N ASN A 49 -4.30 -8.97 -10.30
CA ASN A 49 -3.83 -10.35 -10.28
C ASN A 49 -4.94 -11.36 -10.39
N LYS A 50 -6.09 -11.00 -9.91
CA LYS A 50 -7.21 -11.92 -9.91
C LYS A 50 -7.88 -12.05 -11.24
N GLN A 51 -7.48 -11.23 -12.16
CA GLN A 51 -8.16 -11.16 -13.41
C GLN A 51 -7.91 -12.32 -14.32
N ASN A 52 -7.14 -13.23 -13.99
CA ASN A 52 -6.93 -14.33 -14.90
C ASN A 52 -7.97 -15.37 -14.86
#